data_fcb7fcbf5a011b3a131258dc1581db5f
#
_entry.id   fcb7fcbf5a011b3a131258dc1581db5f
#
_cell.length_a   1.000
_cell.length_b   1.000
_cell.length_c   1.000
_cell.angle_alpha   90.00
_cell.angle_beta   90.00
_cell.angle_gamma   90.00
#
_symmetry.space_group_name_H-M   'P 1'
#
loop_
_entity.id
_entity.type
_entity.pdbx_description
1 polymer ?
#
loop_
_entity_poly.entity_id
_entity_poly.type
_entity_poly.pdbx_seq_one_letter_code
_entity_poly.pdbx_strand_id
1 'polypeptide(L)'
;MNNSKISSRLGFVFGLIIAASTAWADETCNSPYMSGLIKGQEDFIHVWTLGEKGLGDGSDKLVTIDVNPSSGTYGKVIGSVSVGGRGEAHHMGFTDDRKYLWAGGLDDSKIYVFDVGSSPGKPKLVRTIADLPAKSGFVGPHTFYALPGRVLIGNLSNGADKGGVTGLALYNNKGAFITKYDIPTGTVGGVKGDGYGYDIAVNPSKNVMLTSSFTGWTNYMRSLNEVVKDPEAMKHFGSTVVVWDLKSMKPTQILSVPGAPLEMRWALAPGQNWAVTAAALTSKIWLIKQDSAGTWAAKDVATIGDPAKIPLPVDISITADGKGLWVNTFMDGVTHYFDLSNPEHPRETYQKHTGRQVNMVSQSWDGKRVYITSSLLSKWDKSGADNEQVLRAYRWDGHALTSSFEVDFNKEQLGRPHHMKFTAKPAAQVALLDRAK
;
A
#
# COMPACT_ATOMS: atom_id res chain seq x y z
N MET A 1 -73.45 34.59 22.29
CA MET A 1 -73.06 33.43 21.52
C MET A 1 -71.74 33.79 20.82
N ASN A 2 -70.60 33.52 21.48
CA ASN A 2 -69.25 33.81 21.00
C ASN A 2 -68.54 32.49 20.69
N ASN A 3 -68.23 32.26 19.43
CA ASN A 3 -67.38 31.17 19.02
C ASN A 3 -65.93 31.66 18.90
N SER A 4 -65.06 31.25 19.80
CA SER A 4 -63.62 31.43 19.71
C SER A 4 -63.03 30.28 18.93
N LYS A 5 -62.38 30.59 17.79
CA LYS A 5 -61.52 29.63 16.99
C LYS A 5 -60.14 29.58 17.60
N ILE A 6 -59.75 28.42 18.11
CA ILE A 6 -58.41 28.09 18.52
C ILE A 6 -57.62 27.62 17.25
N SER A 7 -56.64 28.38 16.80
CA SER A 7 -55.71 27.99 15.73
C SER A 7 -54.50 27.31 16.35
N SER A 8 -54.36 26.01 16.17
CA SER A 8 -53.15 25.25 16.51
C SER A 8 -52.10 25.48 15.42
N ARG A 9 -50.98 26.12 15.77
CA ARG A 9 -49.78 26.18 14.93
C ARG A 9 -48.96 24.92 15.19
N LEU A 10 -48.95 24.01 14.23
CA LEU A 10 -47.94 22.94 14.15
C LEU A 10 -46.61 23.53 13.74
N GLY A 11 -45.66 23.58 14.67
CA GLY A 11 -44.25 23.87 14.35
C GLY A 11 -43.57 22.64 13.80
N PHE A 12 -43.22 22.65 12.50
CA PHE A 12 -42.35 21.66 11.92
C PHE A 12 -40.90 21.96 12.34
N VAL A 13 -40.33 21.12 13.22
CA VAL A 13 -38.92 21.12 13.52
C VAL A 13 -38.23 20.33 12.40
N PHE A 14 -37.58 21.02 11.48
CA PHE A 14 -36.67 20.42 10.54
C PHE A 14 -35.42 19.98 11.30
N GLY A 15 -35.32 18.72 11.65
CA GLY A 15 -34.09 18.11 12.11
C GLY A 15 -33.06 18.07 10.97
N LEU A 16 -32.04 18.89 11.07
CA LEU A 16 -30.86 18.79 10.18
C LEU A 16 -30.16 17.44 10.48
N ILE A 17 -30.41 16.43 9.67
CA ILE A 17 -29.62 15.22 9.68
C ILE A 17 -28.28 15.60 9.03
N ILE A 18 -27.28 15.93 9.87
CA ILE A 18 -25.89 15.99 9.44
C ILE A 18 -25.48 14.55 9.16
N ALA A 19 -25.54 14.15 7.89
CA ALA A 19 -24.89 12.94 7.45
C ALA A 19 -23.39 13.12 7.69
N ALA A 20 -22.88 12.53 8.77
CA ALA A 20 -21.46 12.39 8.98
C ALA A 20 -20.94 11.61 7.76
N SER A 21 -20.24 12.28 6.85
CA SER A 21 -19.47 11.64 5.81
C SER A 21 -18.47 10.74 6.53
N THR A 22 -18.65 9.43 6.43
CA THR A 22 -17.63 8.47 6.86
C THR A 22 -16.41 8.73 6.02
N ALA A 23 -15.41 9.40 6.57
CA ALA A 23 -14.11 9.53 5.95
C ALA A 23 -13.56 8.11 5.78
N TRP A 24 -13.23 7.75 4.56
CA TRP A 24 -12.63 6.47 4.21
C TRP A 24 -11.14 6.67 4.35
N ALA A 25 -10.52 6.03 5.34
CA ALA A 25 -9.09 6.12 5.52
C ALA A 25 -8.37 5.28 4.45
N ASP A 26 -7.31 5.83 3.90
CA ASP A 26 -6.44 5.11 2.98
C ASP A 26 -5.15 4.68 3.67
N GLU A 27 -5.11 3.41 4.06
CA GLU A 27 -3.84 2.74 4.33
C GLU A 27 -3.23 2.35 2.98
N THR A 28 -1.91 2.42 2.87
CA THR A 28 -1.18 1.93 1.70
C THR A 28 -1.64 0.53 1.28
N CYS A 29 -1.97 0.32 0.01
CA CYS A 29 -2.48 -0.93 -0.58
C CYS A 29 -3.76 -1.45 0.11
N ASN A 30 -4.70 -0.60 0.46
CA ASN A 30 -5.94 -1.02 1.12
C ASN A 30 -7.04 -1.36 0.09
N SER A 31 -7.70 -2.50 0.29
CA SER A 31 -8.80 -2.90 -0.58
C SER A 31 -10.11 -2.21 -0.19
N PRO A 32 -10.90 -1.68 -1.14
CA PRO A 32 -12.18 -1.04 -0.86
C PRO A 32 -13.21 -1.98 -0.21
N TYR A 33 -13.04 -3.28 -0.31
CA TYR A 33 -13.90 -4.26 0.38
C TYR A 33 -13.75 -4.23 1.91
N MET A 34 -12.65 -3.68 2.42
CA MET A 34 -12.40 -3.55 3.86
C MET A 34 -12.76 -2.18 4.42
N SER A 35 -13.03 -1.19 3.59
CA SER A 35 -13.21 0.21 4.03
C SER A 35 -14.28 0.36 5.10
N GLY A 36 -15.38 -0.38 5.02
CA GLY A 36 -16.45 -0.35 6.01
C GLY A 36 -16.07 -0.89 7.40
N LEU A 37 -14.92 -1.58 7.51
CA LEU A 37 -14.39 -2.10 8.77
C LEU A 37 -13.41 -1.14 9.45
N ILE A 38 -12.95 -0.11 8.75
CA ILE A 38 -12.05 0.91 9.27
C ILE A 38 -12.87 1.95 10.01
N LYS A 39 -12.79 1.96 11.34
CA LYS A 39 -13.57 2.86 12.20
C LYS A 39 -12.77 3.27 13.43
N GLY A 40 -12.93 4.52 13.83
CA GLY A 40 -12.33 5.05 15.05
C GLY A 40 -10.84 5.36 14.91
N GLN A 41 -10.11 5.12 16.00
CA GLN A 41 -8.68 5.36 16.11
C GLN A 41 -7.94 4.04 15.93
N GLU A 42 -6.88 4.04 15.14
CA GLU A 42 -5.92 2.94 15.11
C GLU A 42 -5.15 2.86 16.45
N ASP A 43 -4.96 1.65 16.96
CA ASP A 43 -4.19 1.41 18.18
C ASP A 43 -2.78 0.95 17.87
N PHE A 44 -2.60 0.16 16.80
CA PHE A 44 -1.32 -0.47 16.49
C PHE A 44 -0.98 -0.31 15.01
N ILE A 45 0.30 -0.16 14.76
CA ILE A 45 0.89 -0.34 13.44
C ILE A 45 1.72 -1.61 13.44
N HIS A 46 1.50 -2.46 12.45
CA HIS A 46 2.32 -3.63 12.19
C HIS A 46 3.28 -3.30 11.06
N VAL A 47 4.56 -3.56 11.27
CA VAL A 47 5.62 -3.33 10.29
C VAL A 47 6.22 -4.67 9.89
N TRP A 48 6.12 -5.01 8.61
CA TRP A 48 6.78 -6.18 8.06
C TRP A 48 8.24 -5.84 7.82
N THR A 49 9.12 -6.53 8.52
CA THR A 49 10.51 -6.11 8.73
C THR A 49 11.45 -7.21 8.26
N LEU A 50 12.35 -6.85 7.37
CA LEU A 50 13.40 -7.73 6.88
C LEU A 50 14.46 -7.94 7.94
N GLY A 51 14.80 -9.21 8.21
CA GLY A 51 15.89 -9.58 9.08
C GLY A 51 17.27 -9.15 8.54
N GLU A 52 18.15 -8.71 9.41
CA GLU A 52 19.53 -8.35 9.06
C GLU A 52 20.50 -9.16 9.92
N LYS A 53 21.54 -9.73 9.27
CA LYS A 53 22.56 -10.51 9.98
C LYS A 53 23.26 -9.65 11.04
N GLY A 54 23.27 -10.15 12.26
CA GLY A 54 23.88 -9.45 13.40
C GLY A 54 22.92 -8.52 14.17
N LEU A 55 21.64 -8.43 13.75
CA LEU A 55 20.60 -7.74 14.50
C LEU A 55 19.54 -8.75 14.98
N GLY A 56 19.36 -8.83 16.30
CA GLY A 56 18.43 -9.75 16.93
C GLY A 56 18.66 -11.20 16.51
N ASP A 57 17.61 -11.89 16.04
CA ASP A 57 17.67 -13.27 15.53
C ASP A 57 18.00 -13.34 14.02
N GLY A 58 18.20 -12.21 13.36
CA GLY A 58 18.49 -12.13 11.92
C GLY A 58 17.34 -12.53 10.99
N SER A 59 16.16 -12.82 11.54
CA SER A 59 14.99 -13.32 10.78
C SER A 59 14.02 -12.19 10.45
N ASP A 60 13.24 -12.38 9.37
CA ASP A 60 12.09 -11.53 9.07
C ASP A 60 11.07 -11.62 10.20
N LYS A 61 10.40 -10.52 10.49
CA LYS A 61 9.46 -10.44 11.61
C LYS A 61 8.37 -9.40 11.41
N LEU A 62 7.20 -9.67 11.99
CA LEU A 62 6.14 -8.69 12.13
C LEU A 62 6.36 -7.92 13.44
N VAL A 63 6.70 -6.65 13.35
CA VAL A 63 6.89 -5.75 14.48
C VAL A 63 5.61 -5.00 14.77
N THR A 64 5.19 -4.93 16.04
CA THR A 64 3.99 -4.19 16.45
C THR A 64 4.38 -2.99 17.30
N ILE A 65 3.91 -1.81 16.93
CA ILE A 65 4.15 -0.54 17.60
C ILE A 65 2.82 0.05 18.02
N ASP A 66 2.74 0.60 19.23
CA ASP A 66 1.56 1.31 19.72
C ASP A 66 1.51 2.71 19.07
N VAL A 67 0.43 2.99 18.36
CA VAL A 67 0.22 4.27 17.66
C VAL A 67 -1.04 5.01 18.14
N ASN A 68 -1.65 4.56 19.23
CA ASN A 68 -2.76 5.27 19.85
C ASN A 68 -2.23 6.48 20.64
N PRO A 69 -2.53 7.74 20.21
CA PRO A 69 -2.00 8.93 20.88
C PRO A 69 -2.40 9.06 22.37
N SER A 70 -3.45 8.34 22.79
CA SER A 70 -3.93 8.34 24.18
C SER A 70 -3.28 7.23 25.03
N SER A 71 -2.42 6.39 24.44
CA SER A 71 -1.77 5.28 25.14
C SER A 71 -0.49 5.73 25.86
N GLY A 72 -0.24 5.16 27.05
CA GLY A 72 1.01 5.36 27.78
C GLY A 72 2.25 4.75 27.09
N THR A 73 2.02 3.89 26.08
CA THR A 73 3.08 3.27 25.26
C THR A 73 3.13 3.80 23.84
N TYR A 74 2.49 4.96 23.58
CA TYR A 74 2.52 5.62 22.27
C TYR A 74 3.94 5.76 21.70
N GLY A 75 4.13 5.30 20.46
CA GLY A 75 5.42 5.30 19.78
C GLY A 75 6.40 4.21 20.22
N LYS A 76 5.97 3.25 21.05
CA LYS A 76 6.84 2.15 21.53
C LYS A 76 6.59 0.84 20.79
N VAL A 77 7.65 0.11 20.53
CA VAL A 77 7.56 -1.29 20.13
C VAL A 77 6.98 -2.07 21.29
N ILE A 78 5.87 -2.78 21.06
CA ILE A 78 5.19 -3.58 22.07
C ILE A 78 5.36 -5.09 21.85
N GLY A 79 5.94 -5.49 20.75
CA GLY A 79 6.28 -6.88 20.45
C GLY A 79 6.70 -7.10 19.01
N SER A 80 7.24 -8.28 18.77
CA SER A 80 7.57 -8.77 17.42
C SER A 80 7.32 -10.27 17.32
N VAL A 81 7.02 -10.76 16.12
CA VAL A 81 6.82 -12.17 15.82
C VAL A 81 7.75 -12.55 14.67
N SER A 82 8.81 -13.30 15.00
CA SER A 82 9.79 -13.84 14.05
C SER A 82 9.20 -14.99 13.24
N VAL A 83 9.60 -15.12 11.96
CA VAL A 83 9.23 -16.26 11.12
C VAL A 83 10.31 -17.34 11.06
N GLY A 84 11.45 -17.16 11.77
CA GLY A 84 12.52 -18.14 11.89
C GLY A 84 13.40 -18.28 10.65
N GLY A 85 13.41 -17.28 9.78
CA GLY A 85 14.21 -17.24 8.56
C GLY A 85 14.17 -15.87 7.89
N ARG A 86 14.98 -15.68 6.84
CA ARG A 86 15.06 -14.46 6.05
C ARG A 86 14.64 -14.75 4.61
N GLY A 87 13.60 -14.07 4.14
CA GLY A 87 13.04 -14.23 2.80
C GLY A 87 12.89 -12.92 2.03
N GLU A 88 13.54 -11.82 2.44
CA GLU A 88 13.34 -10.47 1.92
C GLU A 88 11.91 -10.00 2.19
N ALA A 89 11.58 -9.75 3.46
CA ALA A 89 10.29 -9.21 3.90
C ALA A 89 9.96 -7.92 3.13
N HIS A 90 8.80 -7.88 2.48
CA HIS A 90 8.47 -6.78 1.58
C HIS A 90 7.04 -6.27 1.80
N HIS A 91 6.03 -6.77 1.11
CA HIS A 91 4.66 -6.31 1.25
C HIS A 91 3.78 -7.26 2.07
N MET A 92 2.67 -6.71 2.56
CA MET A 92 1.64 -7.45 3.29
C MET A 92 0.25 -6.84 3.07
N GLY A 93 -0.79 -7.65 3.24
CA GLY A 93 -2.17 -7.22 3.13
C GLY A 93 -3.11 -8.06 3.99
N PHE A 94 -4.29 -7.53 4.28
CA PHE A 94 -5.31 -8.21 5.09
C PHE A 94 -6.15 -9.18 4.27
N THR A 95 -6.81 -10.13 4.98
CA THR A 95 -8.05 -10.73 4.50
C THR A 95 -9.19 -9.71 4.53
N ASP A 96 -10.27 -9.92 3.78
CA ASP A 96 -11.40 -8.99 3.67
C ASP A 96 -12.13 -8.73 4.99
N ASP A 97 -12.00 -9.62 5.98
CA ASP A 97 -12.50 -9.44 7.36
C ASP A 97 -11.47 -8.81 8.32
N ARG A 98 -10.28 -8.44 7.84
CA ARG A 98 -9.14 -7.87 8.58
C ARG A 98 -8.66 -8.71 9.77
N LYS A 99 -8.98 -10.00 9.83
CA LYS A 99 -8.53 -10.88 10.91
C LYS A 99 -7.12 -11.40 10.73
N TYR A 100 -6.74 -11.62 9.48
CA TYR A 100 -5.42 -12.16 9.15
C TYR A 100 -4.64 -11.20 8.28
N LEU A 101 -3.37 -11.06 8.60
CA LEU A 101 -2.40 -10.31 7.81
C LEU A 101 -1.49 -11.29 7.08
N TRP A 102 -1.47 -11.20 5.75
CA TRP A 102 -0.65 -12.02 4.88
C TRP A 102 0.57 -11.23 4.46
N ALA A 103 1.77 -11.79 4.65
CA ALA A 103 3.04 -11.11 4.41
C ALA A 103 3.96 -11.97 3.54
N GLY A 104 4.61 -11.37 2.55
CA GLY A 104 5.43 -12.07 1.57
C GLY A 104 6.92 -11.94 1.84
N GLY A 105 7.66 -13.01 1.55
CA GLY A 105 9.09 -13.00 1.35
C GLY A 105 9.40 -13.03 -0.14
N LEU A 106 10.01 -11.97 -0.69
CA LEU A 106 10.30 -11.89 -2.12
C LEU A 106 11.28 -12.94 -2.61
N ASP A 107 12.31 -13.25 -1.78
CA ASP A 107 13.42 -14.15 -2.18
C ASP A 107 13.03 -15.62 -1.99
N ASP A 108 12.40 -15.98 -0.87
CA ASP A 108 12.03 -17.35 -0.56
C ASP A 108 10.64 -17.76 -1.07
N SER A 109 9.87 -16.80 -1.61
CA SER A 109 8.52 -16.97 -2.17
C SER A 109 7.52 -17.61 -1.20
N LYS A 110 7.74 -17.49 0.11
CA LYS A 110 6.80 -17.90 1.14
C LYS A 110 5.83 -16.77 1.50
N ILE A 111 4.69 -17.20 2.01
CA ILE A 111 3.65 -16.32 2.52
C ILE A 111 3.41 -16.68 3.98
N TYR A 112 3.54 -15.69 4.85
CA TYR A 112 3.35 -15.80 6.28
C TYR A 112 2.02 -15.20 6.67
N VAL A 113 1.19 -15.95 7.42
CA VAL A 113 -0.15 -15.54 7.82
C VAL A 113 -0.17 -15.32 9.32
N PHE A 114 -0.45 -14.07 9.72
CA PHE A 114 -0.54 -13.67 11.12
C PHE A 114 -2.00 -13.44 11.52
N ASP A 115 -2.42 -13.99 12.66
CA ASP A 115 -3.67 -13.61 13.32
C ASP A 115 -3.45 -12.29 14.06
N VAL A 116 -4.06 -11.23 13.55
CA VAL A 116 -4.06 -9.89 14.13
C VAL A 116 -5.45 -9.49 14.63
N GLY A 117 -6.47 -10.27 14.29
CA GLY A 117 -7.86 -10.00 14.72
C GLY A 117 -8.15 -10.43 16.14
N SER A 118 -7.60 -11.58 16.58
CA SER A 118 -7.84 -12.11 17.93
C SER A 118 -7.16 -11.28 19.01
N SER A 119 -5.98 -10.75 18.75
CA SER A 119 -5.21 -9.91 19.67
C SER A 119 -4.29 -8.98 18.87
N PRO A 120 -4.78 -7.80 18.43
CA PRO A 120 -4.02 -6.89 17.58
C PRO A 120 -2.68 -6.45 18.16
N GLY A 121 -2.59 -6.25 19.48
CA GLY A 121 -1.35 -5.91 20.17
C GLY A 121 -0.37 -7.08 20.37
N LYS A 122 -0.79 -8.32 20.08
CA LYS A 122 0.03 -9.54 20.24
C LYS A 122 -0.26 -10.52 19.11
N PRO A 123 0.11 -10.20 17.86
CA PRO A 123 -0.09 -11.06 16.69
C PRO A 123 0.52 -12.44 16.88
N LYS A 124 0.02 -13.43 16.15
CA LYS A 124 0.58 -14.78 16.13
C LYS A 124 0.76 -15.25 14.69
N LEU A 125 1.92 -15.81 14.37
CA LEU A 125 2.10 -16.55 13.12
C LEU A 125 1.27 -17.84 13.22
N VAL A 126 0.27 -17.98 12.35
CA VAL A 126 -0.65 -19.13 12.37
C VAL A 126 -0.47 -20.06 11.19
N ARG A 127 0.21 -19.60 10.15
CA ARG A 127 0.46 -20.41 8.95
C ARG A 127 1.64 -19.87 8.15
N THR A 128 2.37 -20.79 7.49
CA THR A 128 3.29 -20.49 6.40
C THR A 128 2.83 -21.25 5.16
N ILE A 129 2.65 -20.56 4.04
CA ILE A 129 2.28 -21.11 2.74
C ILE A 129 3.55 -21.09 1.88
N ALA A 130 3.96 -22.25 1.39
CA ALA A 130 5.20 -22.42 0.60
C ALA A 130 4.93 -23.05 -0.78
N ASP A 131 3.65 -23.16 -1.17
CA ASP A 131 3.25 -23.85 -2.40
C ASP A 131 3.08 -22.90 -3.61
N LEU A 132 3.29 -21.60 -3.42
CA LEU A 132 3.10 -20.60 -4.47
C LEU A 132 3.86 -20.91 -5.76
N PRO A 133 5.19 -21.21 -5.76
CA PRO A 133 5.90 -21.52 -6.99
C PRO A 133 5.38 -22.83 -7.65
N ALA A 134 5.11 -23.86 -6.85
CA ALA A 134 4.66 -25.14 -7.37
C ALA A 134 3.24 -25.08 -7.97
N LYS A 135 2.36 -24.24 -7.43
CA LYS A 135 0.95 -24.11 -7.86
C LYS A 135 0.76 -23.13 -9.01
N SER A 136 1.48 -22.01 -8.98
CA SER A 136 1.29 -20.93 -9.95
C SER A 136 2.41 -20.83 -11.00
N GLY A 137 3.61 -21.28 -10.68
CA GLY A 137 4.83 -21.00 -11.44
C GLY A 137 5.43 -19.61 -11.14
N PHE A 138 4.78 -18.81 -10.29
CA PHE A 138 5.25 -17.46 -9.92
C PHE A 138 6.11 -17.48 -8.68
N VAL A 139 6.98 -16.48 -8.55
CA VAL A 139 7.83 -16.22 -7.39
C VAL A 139 7.82 -14.73 -7.04
N GLY A 140 8.31 -14.38 -5.87
CA GLY A 140 8.35 -12.98 -5.42
C GLY A 140 6.96 -12.42 -5.15
N PRO A 141 6.19 -12.99 -4.16
CA PRO A 141 4.88 -12.46 -3.78
C PRO A 141 5.03 -11.05 -3.25
N HIS A 142 4.34 -10.09 -3.88
CA HIS A 142 4.46 -8.67 -3.61
C HIS A 142 3.19 -8.11 -2.99
N THR A 143 2.17 -7.80 -3.78
CA THR A 143 0.93 -7.21 -3.30
C THR A 143 -0.05 -8.28 -2.85
N PHE A 144 -0.62 -8.11 -1.65
CA PHE A 144 -1.67 -8.97 -1.09
C PHE A 144 -2.97 -8.18 -1.05
N TYR A 145 -3.89 -8.49 -1.95
CA TYR A 145 -5.10 -7.70 -2.14
C TYR A 145 -6.35 -8.48 -1.73
N ALA A 146 -7.10 -7.95 -0.76
CA ALA A 146 -8.33 -8.60 -0.30
C ALA A 146 -9.44 -8.50 -1.34
N LEU A 147 -10.02 -9.64 -1.67
CA LEU A 147 -11.30 -9.79 -2.38
C LEU A 147 -12.27 -10.56 -1.47
N PRO A 148 -13.59 -10.47 -1.66
CA PRO A 148 -14.54 -11.19 -0.81
C PRO A 148 -14.21 -12.68 -0.67
N GLY A 149 -13.82 -13.12 0.56
CA GLY A 149 -13.43 -14.49 0.90
C GLY A 149 -12.10 -14.96 0.32
N ARG A 150 -11.29 -14.11 -0.29
CA ARG A 150 -10.09 -14.45 -1.05
C ARG A 150 -9.00 -13.41 -0.90
N VAL A 151 -7.75 -13.83 -1.15
CA VAL A 151 -6.59 -12.93 -1.28
C VAL A 151 -6.01 -13.11 -2.67
N LEU A 152 -5.92 -12.02 -3.43
CA LEU A 152 -5.24 -11.97 -4.72
C LEU A 152 -3.82 -11.48 -4.49
N ILE A 153 -2.84 -12.22 -5.03
CA ILE A 153 -1.42 -11.97 -4.79
C ILE A 153 -0.77 -11.59 -6.12
N GLY A 154 -0.25 -10.38 -6.21
CA GLY A 154 0.62 -9.93 -7.28
C GLY A 154 2.02 -10.50 -7.07
N ASN A 155 2.64 -10.97 -8.14
CA ASN A 155 3.99 -11.54 -8.08
C ASN A 155 4.93 -10.77 -9.01
N LEU A 156 6.18 -10.65 -8.63
CA LEU A 156 7.16 -9.86 -9.40
C LEU A 156 7.88 -10.70 -10.47
N SER A 157 7.86 -12.03 -10.36
CA SER A 157 8.70 -12.87 -11.19
C SER A 157 8.09 -14.25 -11.41
N ASN A 158 8.78 -15.08 -12.18
CA ASN A 158 8.43 -16.49 -12.39
C ASN A 158 9.57 -17.43 -11.93
N GLY A 159 9.23 -18.69 -11.69
CA GLY A 159 10.20 -19.69 -11.20
C GLY A 159 11.08 -20.31 -12.28
N ALA A 160 10.76 -20.12 -13.57
CA ALA A 160 11.46 -20.79 -14.66
C ALA A 160 12.81 -20.13 -14.98
N ASP A 161 12.82 -18.80 -15.09
CA ASP A 161 14.00 -18.02 -15.45
C ASP A 161 14.25 -16.81 -14.51
N LYS A 162 13.39 -16.65 -13.51
CA LYS A 162 13.36 -15.48 -12.61
C LYS A 162 13.23 -14.14 -13.34
N GLY A 163 12.66 -14.17 -14.53
CA GLY A 163 12.37 -12.99 -15.36
C GLY A 163 11.14 -12.24 -14.93
N GLY A 164 10.74 -11.25 -15.69
CA GLY A 164 9.62 -10.37 -15.37
C GLY A 164 8.25 -10.90 -15.79
N VAL A 165 8.18 -11.88 -16.68
CA VAL A 165 6.89 -12.46 -17.09
C VAL A 165 6.28 -13.21 -15.92
N THR A 166 5.19 -12.66 -15.37
CA THR A 166 4.61 -13.11 -14.10
C THR A 166 3.07 -13.06 -14.13
N GLY A 167 2.45 -13.09 -12.97
CA GLY A 167 1.00 -13.07 -12.87
C GLY A 167 0.48 -12.89 -11.45
N LEU A 168 -0.82 -13.12 -11.32
CA LEU A 168 -1.58 -13.03 -10.10
C LEU A 168 -1.94 -14.44 -9.61
N ALA A 169 -1.73 -14.74 -8.35
CA ALA A 169 -2.14 -15.98 -7.70
C ALA A 169 -3.35 -15.72 -6.79
N LEU A 170 -4.40 -16.51 -6.91
CA LEU A 170 -5.60 -16.37 -6.09
C LEU A 170 -5.69 -17.50 -5.06
N TYR A 171 -5.81 -17.12 -3.80
CA TYR A 171 -6.01 -18.01 -2.66
C TYR A 171 -7.32 -17.70 -1.95
N ASN A 172 -7.93 -18.68 -1.28
CA ASN A 172 -8.98 -18.37 -0.32
C ASN A 172 -8.38 -17.90 1.00
N ASN A 173 -9.18 -17.28 1.88
CA ASN A 173 -8.73 -16.77 3.19
C ASN A 173 -8.14 -17.86 4.12
N LYS A 174 -8.37 -19.16 3.79
CA LYS A 174 -7.81 -20.29 4.53
C LYS A 174 -6.46 -20.77 3.99
N GLY A 175 -5.91 -20.10 2.96
CA GLY A 175 -4.59 -20.39 2.39
C GLY A 175 -4.59 -21.55 1.38
N ALA A 176 -5.74 -21.94 0.82
CA ALA A 176 -5.78 -22.87 -0.28
C ALA A 176 -5.73 -22.12 -1.62
N PHE A 177 -4.82 -22.53 -2.49
CA PHE A 177 -4.71 -22.03 -3.86
C PHE A 177 -5.99 -22.32 -4.65
N ILE A 178 -6.47 -21.33 -5.41
CA ILE A 178 -7.66 -21.45 -6.25
C ILE A 178 -7.26 -21.51 -7.72
N THR A 179 -6.55 -20.48 -8.21
CA THR A 179 -6.14 -20.35 -9.62
C THR A 179 -5.08 -19.26 -9.77
N LYS A 180 -4.60 -19.08 -11.01
CA LYS A 180 -3.68 -18.02 -11.40
C LYS A 180 -4.19 -17.25 -12.62
N TYR A 181 -3.66 -16.06 -12.84
CA TYR A 181 -3.90 -15.23 -14.02
C TYR A 181 -2.56 -14.66 -14.48
N ASP A 182 -2.19 -14.88 -15.74
CA ASP A 182 -0.94 -14.38 -16.28
C ASP A 182 -1.08 -12.89 -16.66
N ILE A 183 -0.07 -12.07 -16.36
CA ILE A 183 0.02 -10.70 -16.90
C ILE A 183 0.24 -10.80 -18.41
N PRO A 184 -0.52 -10.06 -19.24
CA PRO A 184 -0.46 -10.22 -20.70
C PRO A 184 0.89 -9.78 -21.27
N THR A 185 1.39 -10.56 -22.23
CA THR A 185 2.57 -10.23 -23.08
C THR A 185 2.15 -9.94 -24.53
N GLY A 186 0.90 -10.25 -24.88
CA GLY A 186 0.30 -9.93 -26.16
C GLY A 186 -0.26 -8.50 -26.24
N THR A 187 -0.83 -8.15 -27.37
CA THR A 187 -1.46 -6.83 -27.60
C THR A 187 -2.91 -6.84 -27.14
N VAL A 188 -3.29 -5.91 -26.27
CA VAL A 188 -4.68 -5.69 -25.85
C VAL A 188 -5.01 -4.21 -25.96
N GLY A 189 -6.05 -3.87 -26.70
CA GLY A 189 -6.43 -2.46 -26.95
C GLY A 189 -5.36 -1.64 -27.69
N GLY A 190 -4.55 -2.29 -28.53
CA GLY A 190 -3.53 -1.63 -29.36
C GLY A 190 -2.17 -1.47 -28.70
N VAL A 191 -2.02 -1.79 -27.40
CA VAL A 191 -0.74 -1.73 -26.66
C VAL A 191 -0.27 -3.14 -26.35
N LYS A 192 1.03 -3.41 -26.55
CA LYS A 192 1.67 -4.68 -26.20
C LYS A 192 1.98 -4.71 -24.70
N GLY A 193 1.59 -5.78 -24.02
CA GLY A 193 1.94 -6.02 -22.62
C GLY A 193 3.41 -6.38 -22.45
N ASP A 194 3.97 -5.98 -21.33
CA ASP A 194 5.36 -6.30 -20.94
C ASP A 194 5.45 -7.58 -20.10
N GLY A 195 4.33 -8.07 -19.57
CA GLY A 195 4.29 -9.29 -18.75
C GLY A 195 4.74 -9.08 -17.29
N TYR A 196 5.17 -7.89 -16.91
CA TYR A 196 5.63 -7.57 -15.55
C TYR A 196 4.45 -7.27 -14.62
N GLY A 197 4.62 -7.53 -13.34
CA GLY A 197 3.66 -7.22 -12.28
C GLY A 197 4.28 -6.40 -11.18
N TYR A 198 3.44 -5.64 -10.45
CA TYR A 198 3.81 -4.94 -9.22
C TYR A 198 2.61 -4.79 -8.29
N ASP A 199 1.78 -3.77 -8.45
CA ASP A 199 0.66 -3.48 -7.58
C ASP A 199 -0.70 -3.88 -8.19
N ILE A 200 -1.71 -3.95 -7.33
CA ILE A 200 -3.11 -4.27 -7.67
C ILE A 200 -3.99 -3.17 -7.07
N ALA A 201 -4.85 -2.57 -7.87
CA ALA A 201 -5.83 -1.61 -7.40
C ALA A 201 -7.22 -1.91 -7.98
N VAL A 202 -8.24 -2.04 -7.14
CA VAL A 202 -9.58 -2.47 -7.52
C VAL A 202 -10.61 -1.38 -7.31
N ASN A 203 -11.48 -1.18 -8.28
CA ASN A 203 -12.69 -0.36 -8.14
C ASN A 203 -13.94 -1.23 -8.43
N PRO A 204 -14.60 -1.75 -7.38
CA PRO A 204 -15.76 -2.63 -7.55
C PRO A 204 -16.95 -1.96 -8.21
N SER A 205 -17.15 -0.67 -8.00
CA SER A 205 -18.27 0.09 -8.58
C SER A 205 -18.18 0.20 -10.10
N LYS A 206 -16.96 0.14 -10.64
CA LYS A 206 -16.67 0.14 -12.07
C LYS A 206 -16.45 -1.26 -12.64
N ASN A 207 -16.45 -2.30 -11.81
CA ASN A 207 -16.06 -3.65 -12.21
C ASN A 207 -14.66 -3.69 -12.85
N VAL A 208 -13.71 -2.92 -12.30
CA VAL A 208 -12.37 -2.80 -12.86
C VAL A 208 -11.30 -3.11 -11.83
N MET A 209 -10.23 -3.73 -12.29
CA MET A 209 -8.96 -3.88 -11.57
C MET A 209 -7.85 -3.33 -12.48
N LEU A 210 -6.87 -2.70 -11.87
CA LEU A 210 -5.63 -2.28 -12.50
C LEU A 210 -4.47 -3.09 -11.94
N THR A 211 -3.48 -3.42 -12.78
CA THR A 211 -2.18 -3.93 -12.33
C THR A 211 -1.08 -3.12 -12.97
N SER A 212 -0.09 -2.74 -12.17
CA SER A 212 1.10 -2.02 -12.63
C SER A 212 2.26 -2.96 -12.89
N SER A 213 3.40 -2.44 -13.34
CA SER A 213 4.53 -3.24 -13.79
C SER A 213 5.87 -2.71 -13.26
N PHE A 214 6.76 -3.62 -12.89
CA PHE A 214 8.09 -3.30 -12.37
C PHE A 214 9.20 -3.99 -13.15
N THR A 215 9.76 -5.07 -12.62
CA THR A 215 10.85 -5.84 -13.22
C THR A 215 10.94 -7.22 -12.59
N GLY A 216 11.69 -8.15 -13.19
CA GLY A 216 11.87 -9.49 -12.66
C GLY A 216 12.97 -9.60 -11.60
N TRP A 217 13.02 -10.76 -10.93
CA TRP A 217 13.96 -11.08 -9.85
C TRP A 217 15.42 -10.89 -10.27
N THR A 218 15.76 -11.22 -11.51
CA THR A 218 17.12 -11.03 -12.06
C THR A 218 17.60 -9.59 -12.01
N ASN A 219 16.69 -8.61 -11.93
CA ASN A 219 17.02 -7.20 -11.76
C ASN A 219 16.88 -6.74 -10.30
N TYR A 220 15.71 -6.91 -9.68
CA TYR A 220 15.49 -6.32 -8.35
C TYR A 220 16.32 -6.97 -7.24
N MET A 221 16.86 -8.16 -7.46
CA MET A 221 17.82 -8.80 -6.53
C MET A 221 19.29 -8.46 -6.80
N ARG A 222 19.58 -7.55 -7.73
CA ARG A 222 20.91 -6.92 -7.93
C ARG A 222 20.99 -5.62 -7.13
N SER A 223 22.20 -5.07 -6.95
CA SER A 223 22.32 -3.73 -6.36
C SER A 223 21.77 -2.68 -7.34
N LEU A 224 21.15 -1.62 -6.82
CA LEU A 224 20.60 -0.55 -7.66
C LEU A 224 21.70 0.09 -8.53
N ASN A 225 22.89 0.29 -7.97
CA ASN A 225 24.04 0.87 -8.69
C ASN A 225 24.51 0.02 -9.88
N GLU A 226 24.35 -1.30 -9.83
CA GLU A 226 24.65 -2.20 -10.94
C GLU A 226 23.55 -2.14 -12.01
N VAL A 227 22.29 -2.15 -11.58
CA VAL A 227 21.14 -2.15 -12.49
C VAL A 227 21.07 -0.88 -13.31
N VAL A 228 21.22 0.30 -12.69
CA VAL A 228 21.12 1.58 -13.41
C VAL A 228 22.27 1.84 -14.38
N LYS A 229 23.41 1.13 -14.21
CA LYS A 229 24.57 1.20 -15.12
C LYS A 229 24.54 0.15 -16.23
N ASP A 230 23.61 -0.77 -16.19
CA ASP A 230 23.45 -1.85 -17.15
C ASP A 230 22.32 -1.52 -18.14
N PRO A 231 22.63 -1.08 -19.38
CA PRO A 231 21.61 -0.72 -20.37
C PRO A 231 20.70 -1.89 -20.75
N GLU A 232 21.18 -3.14 -20.62
CA GLU A 232 20.35 -4.31 -20.88
C GLU A 232 19.36 -4.52 -19.75
N ALA A 233 19.79 -4.43 -18.48
CA ALA A 233 18.89 -4.49 -17.33
C ALA A 233 17.81 -3.42 -17.40
N MET A 234 18.15 -2.20 -17.83
CA MET A 234 17.19 -1.09 -17.96
C MET A 234 16.10 -1.32 -19.00
N LYS A 235 16.31 -2.17 -20.00
CA LYS A 235 15.25 -2.57 -20.96
C LYS A 235 14.22 -3.52 -20.35
N HIS A 236 14.54 -4.13 -19.21
CA HIS A 236 13.67 -5.08 -18.50
C HIS A 236 12.93 -4.44 -17.33
N PHE A 237 12.62 -3.14 -17.42
CA PHE A 237 11.67 -2.47 -16.54
C PHE A 237 10.34 -2.28 -17.25
N GLY A 238 9.25 -2.44 -16.48
CA GLY A 238 7.91 -2.35 -16.98
C GLY A 238 7.53 -0.94 -17.43
N SER A 239 6.56 -0.88 -18.33
CA SER A 239 6.08 0.36 -18.94
C SER A 239 4.57 0.33 -19.19
N THR A 240 3.84 -0.57 -18.52
CA THR A 240 2.41 -0.76 -18.76
C THR A 240 1.59 -0.78 -17.48
N VAL A 241 0.33 -0.38 -17.62
CA VAL A 241 -0.73 -0.68 -16.65
C VAL A 241 -1.79 -1.49 -17.39
N VAL A 242 -2.16 -2.63 -16.84
CA VAL A 242 -3.20 -3.48 -17.42
C VAL A 242 -4.54 -3.19 -16.76
N VAL A 243 -5.56 -2.99 -17.56
CA VAL A 243 -6.95 -2.85 -17.14
C VAL A 243 -7.64 -4.20 -17.29
N TRP A 244 -8.25 -4.68 -16.21
CA TRP A 244 -8.95 -5.94 -16.14
C TRP A 244 -10.44 -5.75 -15.88
N ASP A 245 -11.27 -6.56 -16.49
CA ASP A 245 -12.63 -6.79 -15.98
C ASP A 245 -12.53 -7.60 -14.67
N LEU A 246 -12.95 -7.01 -13.58
CA LEU A 246 -12.78 -7.57 -12.23
C LEU A 246 -13.54 -8.89 -12.02
N LYS A 247 -14.74 -9.02 -12.60
CA LYS A 247 -15.57 -10.23 -12.42
C LYS A 247 -15.04 -11.41 -13.21
N SER A 248 -14.64 -11.19 -14.46
CA SER A 248 -14.14 -12.24 -15.33
C SER A 248 -12.63 -12.47 -15.19
N MET A 249 -11.92 -11.57 -14.53
CA MET A 249 -10.46 -11.56 -14.41
C MET A 249 -9.76 -11.65 -15.79
N LYS A 250 -10.28 -10.94 -16.78
CA LYS A 250 -9.72 -10.87 -18.13
C LYS A 250 -9.14 -9.48 -18.39
N PRO A 251 -7.95 -9.37 -18.99
CA PRO A 251 -7.43 -8.08 -19.46
C PRO A 251 -8.34 -7.53 -20.54
N THR A 252 -8.72 -6.26 -20.45
CA THR A 252 -9.58 -5.57 -21.41
C THR A 252 -8.83 -4.48 -22.17
N GLN A 253 -7.80 -3.91 -21.58
CA GLN A 253 -6.96 -2.88 -22.17
C GLN A 253 -5.58 -2.86 -21.53
N ILE A 254 -4.57 -2.42 -22.28
CA ILE A 254 -3.24 -2.10 -21.74
C ILE A 254 -2.98 -0.62 -22.00
N LEU A 255 -2.49 0.08 -21.00
CA LEU A 255 -2.10 1.48 -21.06
C LEU A 255 -0.58 1.59 -21.05
N SER A 256 -0.04 2.48 -21.89
CA SER A 256 1.40 2.80 -21.87
C SER A 256 1.67 3.78 -20.72
N VAL A 257 2.51 3.38 -19.77
CA VAL A 257 2.96 4.18 -18.62
C VAL A 257 4.45 3.91 -18.43
N PRO A 258 5.32 4.54 -19.22
CA PRO A 258 6.76 4.26 -19.19
C PRO A 258 7.42 4.68 -17.89
N GLY A 259 8.41 3.91 -17.49
CA GLY A 259 9.29 4.22 -16.36
C GLY A 259 8.99 3.48 -15.07
N ALA A 260 8.53 2.25 -15.14
CA ALA A 260 8.18 1.41 -14.01
C ALA A 260 7.09 2.05 -13.14
N PRO A 261 5.81 2.01 -13.55
CA PRO A 261 4.69 2.40 -12.70
C PRO A 261 4.62 1.44 -11.52
N LEU A 262 4.80 1.95 -10.30
CA LEU A 262 4.82 1.14 -9.08
C LEU A 262 3.44 1.11 -8.44
N GLU A 263 3.29 1.75 -7.31
CA GLU A 263 2.07 1.77 -6.53
C GLU A 263 0.92 2.49 -7.25
N MET A 264 -0.29 1.97 -7.10
CA MET A 264 -1.49 2.55 -7.69
C MET A 264 -2.56 2.79 -6.64
N ARG A 265 -3.27 3.91 -6.74
CA ARG A 265 -4.36 4.24 -5.83
C ARG A 265 -5.59 4.75 -6.59
N TRP A 266 -6.75 4.17 -6.27
CA TRP A 266 -8.03 4.70 -6.69
C TRP A 266 -8.48 5.85 -5.80
N ALA A 267 -8.96 6.92 -6.39
CA ALA A 267 -9.78 7.89 -5.68
C ALA A 267 -11.19 7.31 -5.51
N LEU A 268 -11.49 6.81 -4.32
CA LEU A 268 -12.73 6.08 -4.03
C LEU A 268 -13.81 6.97 -3.38
N ALA A 269 -13.53 8.26 -3.13
CA ALA A 269 -14.53 9.20 -2.63
C ALA A 269 -15.70 9.35 -3.63
N PRO A 270 -16.93 9.61 -3.16
CA PRO A 270 -18.08 9.74 -4.03
C PRO A 270 -17.87 10.75 -5.17
N GLY A 271 -18.22 10.35 -6.38
CA GLY A 271 -18.07 11.18 -7.58
C GLY A 271 -16.67 11.11 -8.22
N GLN A 272 -15.70 10.50 -7.59
CA GLN A 272 -14.36 10.29 -8.17
C GLN A 272 -14.29 8.91 -8.83
N ASN A 273 -13.68 8.84 -10.01
CA ASN A 273 -13.62 7.62 -10.83
C ASN A 273 -12.29 7.56 -11.58
N TRP A 274 -11.20 7.84 -10.91
CA TRP A 274 -9.85 7.87 -11.46
C TRP A 274 -8.86 7.23 -10.49
N ALA A 275 -7.74 6.82 -11.00
CA ALA A 275 -6.61 6.31 -10.24
C ALA A 275 -5.34 7.08 -10.57
N VAL A 276 -4.36 7.01 -9.70
CA VAL A 276 -3.01 7.53 -9.91
C VAL A 276 -1.97 6.46 -9.70
N THR A 277 -0.84 6.60 -10.37
CA THR A 277 0.39 5.85 -10.13
C THR A 277 1.59 6.78 -10.26
N ALA A 278 2.69 6.42 -9.58
CA ALA A 278 3.97 7.08 -9.77
C ALA A 278 4.91 6.17 -10.57
N ALA A 279 5.53 6.73 -11.62
CA ALA A 279 6.52 6.02 -12.44
C ALA A 279 7.93 6.31 -11.90
N ALA A 280 8.57 5.30 -11.32
CA ALA A 280 9.80 5.42 -10.53
C ALA A 280 10.99 5.98 -11.31
N LEU A 281 11.20 5.51 -12.54
CA LEU A 281 12.37 5.86 -13.36
C LEU A 281 12.20 7.19 -14.12
N THR A 282 10.96 7.67 -14.28
CA THR A 282 10.66 8.93 -14.99
C THR A 282 10.21 10.04 -14.04
N SER A 283 10.03 9.74 -12.75
CA SER A 283 9.60 10.69 -11.72
C SER A 283 8.32 11.44 -12.08
N LYS A 284 7.31 10.69 -12.58
CA LYS A 284 6.04 11.23 -13.04
C LYS A 284 4.87 10.69 -12.24
N ILE A 285 3.87 11.54 -11.99
CA ILE A 285 2.53 11.12 -11.57
C ILE A 285 1.70 10.92 -12.85
N TRP A 286 1.08 9.74 -12.97
CA TRP A 286 0.18 9.39 -14.05
C TRP A 286 -1.25 9.31 -13.54
N LEU A 287 -2.17 10.00 -14.22
CA LEU A 287 -3.61 9.91 -14.00
C LEU A 287 -4.19 8.85 -14.94
N ILE A 288 -4.98 7.93 -14.38
CA ILE A 288 -5.70 6.88 -15.13
C ILE A 288 -7.19 7.10 -14.95
N LYS A 289 -7.90 7.35 -16.05
CA LYS A 289 -9.35 7.55 -16.03
C LYS A 289 -10.01 7.11 -17.34
N GLN A 290 -11.33 6.90 -17.29
CA GLN A 290 -12.13 6.69 -18.49
C GLN A 290 -12.51 8.03 -19.13
N ASP A 291 -12.51 8.04 -20.45
CA ASP A 291 -13.12 9.10 -21.25
C ASP A 291 -14.65 8.94 -21.29
N SER A 292 -15.34 9.83 -22.03
CA SER A 292 -16.79 9.80 -22.20
C SER A 292 -17.29 8.59 -22.99
N ALA A 293 -16.42 7.92 -23.77
CA ALA A 293 -16.73 6.70 -24.51
C ALA A 293 -16.51 5.42 -23.68
N GLY A 294 -16.00 5.55 -22.45
CA GLY A 294 -15.69 4.43 -21.56
C GLY A 294 -14.31 3.79 -21.79
N THR A 295 -13.47 4.40 -22.63
CA THR A 295 -12.10 3.95 -22.88
C THR A 295 -11.17 4.46 -21.79
N TRP A 296 -10.30 3.59 -21.27
CA TRP A 296 -9.30 3.98 -20.28
C TRP A 296 -8.12 4.67 -20.95
N ALA A 297 -7.65 5.73 -20.33
CA ALA A 297 -6.46 6.48 -20.75
C ALA A 297 -5.54 6.75 -19.55
N ALA A 298 -4.23 6.76 -19.83
CA ALA A 298 -3.21 7.20 -18.88
C ALA A 298 -2.54 8.47 -19.43
N LYS A 299 -2.36 9.47 -18.56
CA LYS A 299 -1.72 10.74 -18.87
C LYS A 299 -0.77 11.12 -17.76
N ASP A 300 0.46 11.52 -18.09
CA ASP A 300 1.35 12.15 -17.12
C ASP A 300 0.83 13.55 -16.77
N VAL A 301 0.69 13.83 -15.49
CA VAL A 301 0.02 15.06 -15.01
C VAL A 301 0.89 15.90 -14.10
N ALA A 302 1.96 15.33 -13.54
CA ALA A 302 2.91 16.07 -12.72
C ALA A 302 4.30 15.40 -12.72
N THR A 303 5.29 16.18 -12.36
CA THR A 303 6.67 15.72 -12.12
C THR A 303 6.96 15.75 -10.62
N ILE A 304 7.69 14.75 -10.11
CA ILE A 304 8.05 14.60 -8.70
C ILE A 304 9.54 14.91 -8.56
N GLY A 305 9.88 15.90 -7.75
CA GLY A 305 11.27 16.30 -7.50
C GLY A 305 12.00 16.75 -8.78
N ASP A 306 13.29 16.48 -8.83
CA ASP A 306 14.17 16.77 -9.98
C ASP A 306 14.43 15.47 -10.78
N PRO A 307 13.81 15.25 -11.96
CA PRO A 307 14.00 14.03 -12.73
C PRO A 307 15.45 13.77 -13.18
N ALA A 308 16.27 14.81 -13.31
CA ALA A 308 17.68 14.66 -13.66
C ALA A 308 18.50 13.95 -12.58
N LYS A 309 18.03 13.98 -11.34
CA LYS A 309 18.60 13.29 -10.18
C LYS A 309 18.00 11.93 -9.90
N ILE A 310 16.94 11.55 -10.64
CA ILE A 310 16.20 10.29 -10.48
C ILE A 310 15.83 10.06 -9.00
N PRO A 311 14.91 10.87 -8.43
CA PRO A 311 14.56 10.78 -7.01
C PRO A 311 13.93 9.43 -6.64
N LEU A 312 13.46 8.67 -7.62
CA LEU A 312 12.88 7.32 -7.49
C LEU A 312 11.64 7.33 -6.59
N PRO A 313 10.48 7.85 -7.05
CA PRO A 313 9.22 7.69 -6.33
C PRO A 313 8.85 6.21 -6.21
N VAL A 314 8.60 5.74 -4.98
CA VAL A 314 8.45 4.31 -4.67
C VAL A 314 7.10 3.97 -4.05
N ASP A 315 6.51 4.86 -3.25
CA ASP A 315 5.19 4.64 -2.67
C ASP A 315 4.35 5.91 -2.67
N ILE A 316 3.04 5.72 -2.75
CA ILE A 316 2.04 6.79 -2.76
C ILE A 316 0.87 6.47 -1.83
N SER A 317 0.32 7.49 -1.20
CA SER A 317 -0.90 7.38 -0.37
C SER A 317 -1.84 8.53 -0.68
N ILE A 318 -3.07 8.20 -1.15
CA ILE A 318 -4.10 9.19 -1.46
C ILE A 318 -4.92 9.49 -0.19
N THR A 319 -5.35 10.74 -0.01
CA THR A 319 -6.24 11.08 1.11
C THR A 319 -7.63 10.48 0.94
N ALA A 320 -8.34 10.23 2.03
CA ALA A 320 -9.67 9.63 2.03
C ALA A 320 -10.71 10.39 1.18
N ASP A 321 -10.55 11.71 1.06
CA ASP A 321 -11.39 12.55 0.20
C ASP A 321 -10.91 12.62 -1.25
N GLY A 322 -9.77 11.98 -1.55
CA GLY A 322 -9.14 11.95 -2.88
C GLY A 322 -8.56 13.30 -3.32
N LYS A 323 -8.35 14.25 -2.40
CA LYS A 323 -7.84 15.59 -2.74
C LYS A 323 -6.37 15.79 -2.46
N GLY A 324 -5.72 14.84 -1.83
CA GLY A 324 -4.30 14.91 -1.52
C GLY A 324 -3.58 13.61 -1.87
N LEU A 325 -2.32 13.72 -2.20
CA LEU A 325 -1.44 12.59 -2.50
C LEU A 325 -0.09 12.79 -1.84
N TRP A 326 0.26 11.85 -0.98
CA TRP A 326 1.60 11.71 -0.47
C TRP A 326 2.43 10.85 -1.43
N VAL A 327 3.67 11.25 -1.65
CA VAL A 327 4.65 10.49 -2.46
C VAL A 327 5.97 10.49 -1.73
N ASN A 328 6.55 9.30 -1.56
CA ASN A 328 7.92 9.17 -1.07
C ASN A 328 8.90 8.92 -2.21
N THR A 329 10.03 9.62 -2.18
CA THR A 329 11.14 9.42 -3.11
C THR A 329 12.34 8.85 -2.36
N PHE A 330 12.80 7.69 -2.85
CA PHE A 330 13.78 6.85 -2.13
C PHE A 330 15.19 7.43 -2.15
N MET A 331 15.63 7.96 -3.31
CA MET A 331 17.03 8.33 -3.50
C MET A 331 17.42 9.65 -2.81
N ASP A 332 16.48 10.57 -2.65
CA ASP A 332 16.72 11.88 -2.03
C ASP A 332 16.07 12.00 -0.64
N GLY A 333 15.33 10.99 -0.20
CA GLY A 333 14.74 10.92 1.13
C GLY A 333 13.64 11.96 1.39
N VAL A 334 12.90 12.35 0.35
CA VAL A 334 11.88 13.40 0.43
C VAL A 334 10.48 12.80 0.45
N THR A 335 9.62 13.35 1.29
CA THR A 335 8.18 13.12 1.29
C THR A 335 7.51 14.34 0.69
N HIS A 336 6.76 14.14 -0.38
CA HIS A 336 6.03 15.16 -1.14
C HIS A 336 4.54 15.08 -0.85
N TYR A 337 3.84 16.21 -0.91
CA TYR A 337 2.39 16.28 -0.87
C TYR A 337 1.86 17.11 -2.04
N PHE A 338 0.98 16.49 -2.81
CA PHE A 338 0.32 17.10 -3.96
C PHE A 338 -1.16 17.35 -3.66
N ASP A 339 -1.65 18.53 -3.99
CA ASP A 339 -3.07 18.86 -4.07
C ASP A 339 -3.65 18.25 -5.35
N LEU A 340 -4.58 17.31 -5.21
CA LEU A 340 -5.32 16.64 -6.27
C LEU A 340 -6.75 17.16 -6.44
N SER A 341 -7.10 18.33 -5.92
CA SER A 341 -8.43 18.95 -6.12
C SER A 341 -8.79 19.06 -7.60
N ASN A 342 -7.78 19.21 -8.46
CA ASN A 342 -7.87 18.97 -9.90
C ASN A 342 -6.85 17.89 -10.29
N PRO A 343 -7.27 16.63 -10.46
CA PRO A 343 -6.35 15.52 -10.75
C PRO A 343 -5.68 15.61 -12.13
N GLU A 344 -6.18 16.44 -13.04
CA GLU A 344 -5.54 16.73 -14.35
C GLU A 344 -4.33 17.67 -14.20
N HIS A 345 -4.25 18.41 -13.12
CA HIS A 345 -3.23 19.41 -12.84
C HIS A 345 -2.84 19.39 -11.35
N PRO A 346 -2.24 18.30 -10.86
CA PRO A 346 -1.76 18.22 -9.49
C PRO A 346 -0.74 19.32 -9.20
N ARG A 347 -0.77 19.85 -7.99
CA ARG A 347 0.20 20.85 -7.56
C ARG A 347 0.93 20.37 -6.32
N GLU A 348 2.24 20.32 -6.34
CA GLU A 348 3.02 20.12 -5.14
C GLU A 348 2.85 21.35 -4.22
N THR A 349 2.32 21.11 -3.02
CA THR A 349 2.04 22.16 -2.04
C THR A 349 2.92 22.05 -0.79
N TYR A 350 3.57 20.90 -0.60
CA TYR A 350 4.48 20.67 0.50
C TYR A 350 5.49 19.58 0.15
N GLN A 351 6.72 19.74 0.67
CA GLN A 351 7.75 18.70 0.66
C GLN A 351 8.62 18.81 1.91
N LYS A 352 9.16 17.69 2.33
CA LYS A 352 10.06 17.62 3.50
C LYS A 352 11.06 16.49 3.31
N HIS A 353 12.32 16.76 3.60
CA HIS A 353 13.33 15.71 3.78
C HIS A 353 13.00 14.97 5.08
N THR A 354 12.61 13.70 5.00
CA THR A 354 12.11 12.92 6.13
C THR A 354 13.01 11.74 6.49
N GLY A 355 14.06 11.49 5.70
CA GLY A 355 15.06 10.46 5.97
C GLY A 355 16.16 10.51 4.92
N ARG A 356 17.18 9.68 5.05
CA ARG A 356 18.22 9.55 4.03
C ARG A 356 17.73 8.74 2.83
N GLN A 357 16.94 7.72 3.13
CA GLN A 357 16.16 6.93 2.20
C GLN A 357 14.78 6.75 2.80
N VAL A 358 13.73 6.98 2.03
CA VAL A 358 12.36 6.79 2.50
C VAL A 358 11.60 5.95 1.49
N ASN A 359 10.79 5.03 2.00
CA ASN A 359 10.06 4.10 1.15
C ASN A 359 8.56 4.22 1.37
N MET A 360 7.97 3.41 2.25
CA MET A 360 6.51 3.40 2.40
C MET A 360 5.99 4.65 3.08
N VAL A 361 4.85 5.15 2.61
CA VAL A 361 4.09 6.23 3.22
C VAL A 361 2.66 5.78 3.50
N SER A 362 2.18 5.93 4.73
CA SER A 362 0.82 5.59 5.11
C SER A 362 0.21 6.66 6.00
N GLN A 363 -1.10 6.81 5.95
CA GLN A 363 -1.84 7.78 6.74
C GLN A 363 -2.62 7.08 7.85
N SER A 364 -2.76 7.75 9.01
CA SER A 364 -3.75 7.35 10.03
C SER A 364 -5.17 7.41 9.48
N TRP A 365 -6.07 6.66 10.10
CA TRP A 365 -7.47 6.59 9.65
C TRP A 365 -8.21 7.92 9.69
N ASP A 366 -7.76 8.88 10.48
CA ASP A 366 -8.28 10.26 10.52
C ASP A 366 -7.52 11.23 9.61
N GLY A 367 -6.49 10.76 8.88
CA GLY A 367 -5.66 11.57 7.98
C GLY A 367 -4.75 12.59 8.67
N LYS A 368 -4.65 12.59 10.01
CA LYS A 368 -3.90 13.58 10.79
C LYS A 368 -2.47 13.18 11.12
N ARG A 369 -2.10 11.95 10.81
CA ARG A 369 -0.74 11.43 11.00
C ARG A 369 -0.25 10.76 9.74
N VAL A 370 1.03 10.91 9.47
CA VAL A 370 1.74 10.28 8.35
C VAL A 370 2.87 9.45 8.92
N TYR A 371 2.98 8.22 8.46
CA TYR A 371 3.98 7.25 8.89
C TYR A 371 4.86 6.88 7.70
N ILE A 372 6.15 6.78 7.93
CA ILE A 372 7.16 6.56 6.89
C ILE A 372 8.15 5.51 7.36
N THR A 373 8.50 4.58 6.48
CA THR A 373 9.59 3.61 6.68
C THR A 373 10.72 3.86 5.70
N SER A 374 11.93 3.37 6.01
CA SER A 374 13.14 3.68 5.26
C SER A 374 13.60 2.60 4.28
N SER A 375 13.25 1.32 4.47
CA SER A 375 13.79 0.23 3.65
C SER A 375 12.94 -0.04 2.40
N LEU A 376 13.59 -0.21 1.25
CA LEU A 376 12.97 -0.62 0.00
C LEU A 376 13.29 -2.09 -0.32
N LEU A 377 14.53 -2.38 -0.66
CA LEU A 377 15.09 -3.71 -0.91
C LEU A 377 16.48 -3.73 -0.30
N SER A 378 16.87 -4.79 0.40
CA SER A 378 18.13 -4.81 1.15
C SER A 378 19.35 -4.47 0.28
N LYS A 379 19.38 -4.90 -0.98
CA LYS A 379 20.49 -4.59 -1.90
C LYS A 379 20.41 -3.17 -2.48
N TRP A 380 19.22 -2.62 -2.59
CA TRP A 380 19.00 -1.25 -3.05
C TRP A 380 19.32 -0.26 -1.94
N ASP A 381 18.88 -0.55 -0.71
CA ASP A 381 19.23 0.23 0.49
C ASP A 381 20.76 0.40 0.59
N LYS A 382 21.50 -0.71 0.46
CA LYS A 382 22.97 -0.76 0.54
C LYS A 382 23.69 -0.05 -0.62
N SER A 383 22.98 0.28 -1.68
CA SER A 383 23.54 1.08 -2.80
C SER A 383 23.53 2.58 -2.50
N GLY A 384 22.85 3.02 -1.47
CA GLY A 384 22.69 4.40 -1.04
C GLY A 384 23.24 4.65 0.37
N ALA A 385 22.57 5.56 1.08
CA ALA A 385 22.94 5.95 2.46
C ALA A 385 22.26 5.03 3.49
N ASP A 386 22.69 3.77 3.54
CA ASP A 386 22.11 2.69 4.35
C ASP A 386 22.50 2.75 5.83
N ASN A 387 22.28 3.88 6.49
CA ASN A 387 22.58 4.04 7.92
C ASN A 387 21.39 4.42 8.79
N GLU A 388 20.22 4.48 8.21
CA GLU A 388 18.95 4.69 8.92
C GLU A 388 18.00 3.52 8.61
N GLN A 389 17.54 2.84 9.66
CA GLN A 389 16.46 1.86 9.57
C GLN A 389 15.39 2.30 10.56
N VAL A 390 14.41 3.08 10.08
CA VAL A 390 13.48 3.80 10.95
C VAL A 390 12.03 3.66 10.49
N LEU A 391 11.12 3.73 11.47
CA LEU A 391 9.75 4.18 11.27
C LEU A 391 9.63 5.56 11.90
N ARG A 392 9.19 6.55 11.14
CA ARG A 392 8.89 7.91 11.59
C ARG A 392 7.41 8.20 11.51
N ALA A 393 6.88 8.80 12.57
CA ALA A 393 5.52 9.29 12.62
C ALA A 393 5.52 10.81 12.71
N TYR A 394 4.66 11.43 11.92
CA TYR A 394 4.46 12.87 11.89
C TYR A 394 3.00 13.21 12.10
N ARG A 395 2.72 14.36 12.74
CA ARG A 395 1.40 14.99 12.70
C ARG A 395 1.32 15.89 11.46
N TRP A 396 0.18 15.82 10.79
CA TRP A 396 -0.16 16.67 9.66
C TRP A 396 -1.27 17.64 10.04
N ASP A 397 -1.05 18.93 9.88
CA ASP A 397 -1.99 20.01 10.19
C ASP A 397 -2.68 20.60 8.96
N GLY A 398 -2.46 20.00 7.78
CA GLY A 398 -2.92 20.50 6.48
C GLY A 398 -1.86 21.33 5.75
N HIS A 399 -0.76 21.70 6.41
CA HIS A 399 0.27 22.58 5.86
C HIS A 399 1.69 22.06 6.09
N ALA A 400 1.94 21.39 7.22
CA ALA A 400 3.28 20.94 7.60
C ALA A 400 3.28 19.64 8.39
N LEU A 401 4.35 18.86 8.23
CA LEU A 401 4.65 17.69 9.03
C LEU A 401 5.46 18.08 10.27
N THR A 402 4.90 17.83 11.46
CA THR A 402 5.57 17.95 12.74
C THR A 402 5.91 16.59 13.29
N SER A 403 7.19 16.34 13.64
CA SER A 403 7.62 15.05 14.19
C SER A 403 6.82 14.67 15.43
N SER A 404 6.41 13.41 15.52
CA SER A 404 5.68 12.86 16.65
C SER A 404 6.53 11.85 17.43
N PHE A 405 6.99 10.80 16.76
CA PHE A 405 7.94 9.83 17.31
C PHE A 405 8.77 9.18 16.20
N GLU A 406 9.82 8.50 16.60
CA GLU A 406 10.67 7.67 15.76
C GLU A 406 10.97 6.35 16.48
N VAL A 407 10.95 5.26 15.72
CA VAL A 407 11.49 3.96 16.15
C VAL A 407 12.70 3.67 15.30
N ASP A 408 13.86 3.56 15.94
CA ASP A 408 15.12 3.14 15.32
C ASP A 408 15.24 1.61 15.38
N PHE A 409 15.04 0.96 14.25
CA PHE A 409 15.03 -0.50 14.12
C PHE A 409 16.41 -1.15 14.33
N ASN A 410 17.48 -0.40 14.05
CA ASN A 410 18.83 -0.88 14.36
C ASN A 410 19.07 -0.91 15.88
N LYS A 411 18.68 0.16 16.58
CA LYS A 411 18.79 0.25 18.04
C LYS A 411 17.92 -0.79 18.72
N GLU A 412 16.71 -1.02 18.24
CA GLU A 412 15.77 -2.02 18.75
C GLU A 412 16.11 -3.46 18.27
N GLN A 413 17.19 -3.66 17.52
CA GLN A 413 17.67 -4.96 17.02
C GLN A 413 16.61 -5.68 16.15
N LEU A 414 15.84 -4.94 15.35
CA LEU A 414 14.69 -5.47 14.61
C LEU A 414 14.98 -5.77 13.15
N GLY A 415 15.89 -5.01 12.50
CA GLY A 415 16.23 -5.16 11.08
C GLY A 415 15.73 -3.98 10.23
N ARG A 416 15.20 -4.24 9.03
CA ARG A 416 14.86 -3.23 8.03
C ARG A 416 13.35 -3.08 7.88
N PRO A 417 12.73 -1.96 8.34
CA PRO A 417 11.28 -1.75 8.26
C PRO A 417 10.86 -1.47 6.82
N HIS A 418 9.89 -2.24 6.31
CA HIS A 418 9.35 -2.03 4.97
C HIS A 418 7.87 -1.64 5.02
N HIS A 419 6.95 -2.56 4.80
CA HIS A 419 5.53 -2.28 4.67
C HIS A 419 4.82 -2.19 6.04
N MET A 420 3.76 -1.38 6.11
CA MET A 420 3.03 -1.15 7.35
C MET A 420 1.52 -1.27 7.17
N LYS A 421 0.82 -1.77 8.21
CA LYS A 421 -0.64 -1.87 8.28
C LYS A 421 -1.14 -1.56 9.68
N PHE A 422 -2.35 -0.98 9.78
CA PHE A 422 -2.94 -0.56 11.04
C PHE A 422 -4.01 -1.54 11.53
N THR A 423 -4.12 -1.65 12.86
CA THR A 423 -5.22 -2.35 13.53
C THR A 423 -5.71 -1.56 14.74
N ALA A 424 -6.94 -1.85 15.18
CA ALA A 424 -7.51 -1.31 16.40
C ALA A 424 -7.92 -2.45 17.34
N LYS A 425 -7.99 -2.15 18.64
CA LYS A 425 -8.54 -3.07 19.65
C LYS A 425 -9.99 -3.38 19.32
N PRO A 426 -10.46 -4.62 19.51
CA PRO A 426 -11.86 -4.94 19.37
C PRO A 426 -12.72 -4.05 20.29
N ALA A 427 -13.85 -3.55 19.80
CA ALA A 427 -14.74 -2.65 20.53
C ALA A 427 -15.16 -3.17 21.93
N ALA A 428 -15.25 -4.50 22.10
CA ALA A 428 -15.54 -5.13 23.38
C ALA A 428 -14.39 -4.97 24.42
N GLN A 429 -13.14 -4.83 24.00
CA GLN A 429 -11.99 -4.58 24.92
C GLN A 429 -11.94 -3.13 25.39
N VAL A 430 -12.35 -2.19 24.55
CA VAL A 430 -12.42 -0.76 24.91
C VAL A 430 -13.45 -0.54 26.03
N ALA A 431 -14.63 -1.17 25.92
CA ALA A 431 -15.70 -1.06 26.92
C ALA A 431 -15.34 -1.63 28.31
N LEU A 432 -14.38 -2.58 28.39
CA LEU A 432 -13.89 -3.13 29.66
C LEU A 432 -12.85 -2.21 30.32
N LEU A 433 -12.05 -1.51 29.56
CA LEU A 433 -11.05 -0.56 30.07
C LEU A 433 -11.67 0.73 30.58
N ASP A 434 -12.77 1.19 29.96
CA ASP A 434 -13.53 2.36 30.42
C ASP A 434 -14.37 2.09 31.68
N ARG A 435 -14.67 0.84 31.99
CA ARG A 435 -15.35 0.44 33.25
C ARG A 435 -14.37 0.20 34.43
N ALA A 436 -13.07 0.16 34.14
CA ALA A 436 -12.01 -0.05 35.13
C ALA A 436 -11.29 1.26 35.53
N LYS A 437 -11.71 2.39 34.98
CA LYS A 437 -11.36 3.76 35.40
C LYS A 437 -12.52 4.38 36.18
#